data_adb76a2712655d7fe6910610d2226a99
#
_entry.id   adb76a2712655d7fe6910610d2226a99
#
_cell.length_a   1.000
_cell.length_b   1.000
_cell.length_c   1.000
_cell.angle_alpha   90.00
_cell.angle_beta   90.00
_cell.angle_gamma   90.00
#
_symmetry.space_group_name_H-M   'P 1'
#
loop_
_entity.id
_entity.type
_entity.pdbx_description
1 polymer ?
#
loop_
_entity_poly.entity_id
_entity_poly.type
_entity_poly.pdbx_seq_one_letter_code
_entity_poly.pdbx_strand_id
1 'polypeptide(L)'
;MAKEIKYGEEARRSLERGVNQLANAVKVTLGPKGRYVVLDKKFGSPTITNDGVTIAREIELEDPFENQGAQLVREVATKTNDIAGDGTTTATLLAQAIVREGLKNVAAGANPLAIKRGIEKAVTAAIAEIKAQSKEISGKEEIARVATISADDREIGDVIADAIEKVGKDGVVNVEESNTFGMDLEFTEGMQFDKGYLSPYFVTDPERMEAVLEDPFILIANQKIGSVQDLLPVLEKVIQSGKALLIIAEDVEGEALATLVVNKLRGTFTGIAVKAPGFGDRRKRMLEDIAILTGGEVITEELGLKLENTQATQLGRARKIVVTKDNTTIVDGAGDVDQIKGRINQIKAEIENTDSDFDREKLQERLAKLAGGVAVIKVGAATETEIKEKKHRVEDALSATRAALEEGIVPGGGVVLVLAIPAVQAVEAEGDEMTGVRIIARALEEPLRQLANNAGLEGSVVVNEVKVRENGVGLNVATGEYEDMIGAGIIDPAMVTRSALQNAASIAKNILTTEVIVADLPEENGGGMPGGGMGGMGGMGGMM
;
A
#
# COMPACT_ATOMS: atom_id res chain seq x y z
N MET A 1 -8.39 -31.06 9.59
CA MET A 1 -7.13 -30.97 10.35
C MET A 1 -7.44 -30.82 11.82
N ALA A 2 -6.69 -31.50 12.70
CA ALA A 2 -6.81 -31.30 14.15
C ALA A 2 -6.22 -29.93 14.50
N LYS A 3 -6.72 -29.32 15.59
CA LYS A 3 -6.28 -28.02 16.06
C LYS A 3 -5.54 -28.17 17.39
N GLU A 4 -4.48 -27.42 17.56
CA GLU A 4 -3.84 -27.23 18.86
C GLU A 4 -4.30 -25.89 19.44
N ILE A 5 -4.51 -25.85 20.76
CA ILE A 5 -5.06 -24.67 21.43
C ILE A 5 -4.16 -24.30 22.61
N LYS A 6 -3.75 -23.03 22.68
CA LYS A 6 -3.05 -22.46 23.83
C LYS A 6 -3.91 -21.41 24.52
N TYR A 7 -3.79 -21.31 25.84
CA TYR A 7 -4.62 -20.46 26.68
C TYR A 7 -3.78 -19.47 27.49
N GLY A 8 -4.39 -18.37 27.90
CA GLY A 8 -3.91 -17.45 28.89
C GLY A 8 -2.52 -16.89 28.63
N GLU A 9 -1.63 -17.02 29.61
CA GLU A 9 -0.27 -16.46 29.50
C GLU A 9 0.57 -17.16 28.43
N GLU A 10 0.42 -18.47 28.23
CA GLU A 10 1.17 -19.21 27.19
C GLU A 10 0.81 -18.72 25.80
N ALA A 11 -0.48 -18.49 25.54
CA ALA A 11 -0.95 -17.92 24.28
C ALA A 11 -0.33 -16.54 24.03
N ARG A 12 -0.42 -15.64 25.02
CA ARG A 12 0.12 -14.28 24.91
C ARG A 12 1.63 -14.26 24.72
N ARG A 13 2.38 -15.13 25.43
CA ARG A 13 3.84 -15.22 25.26
C ARG A 13 4.26 -15.74 23.89
N SER A 14 3.50 -16.68 23.32
CA SER A 14 3.77 -17.15 21.95
C SER A 14 3.57 -16.01 20.95
N LEU A 15 2.47 -15.26 21.06
CA LEU A 15 2.23 -14.08 20.21
C LEU A 15 3.35 -13.03 20.39
N GLU A 16 3.76 -12.72 21.65
CA GLU A 16 4.83 -11.76 21.94
C GLU A 16 6.17 -12.16 21.27
N ARG A 17 6.53 -13.44 21.33
CA ARG A 17 7.76 -13.92 20.68
C ARG A 17 7.70 -13.70 19.16
N GLY A 18 6.57 -14.00 18.52
CA GLY A 18 6.39 -13.77 17.09
C GLY A 18 6.46 -12.28 16.73
N VAL A 19 5.78 -11.42 17.48
CA VAL A 19 5.87 -9.96 17.37
C VAL A 19 7.32 -9.49 17.45
N ASN A 20 8.06 -9.98 18.45
CA ASN A 20 9.45 -9.57 18.68
C ASN A 20 10.39 -10.04 17.56
N GLN A 21 10.24 -11.26 17.06
CA GLN A 21 11.08 -11.78 15.99
C GLN A 21 10.95 -10.92 14.72
N LEU A 22 9.72 -10.65 14.28
CA LEU A 22 9.48 -9.82 13.11
C LEU A 22 9.95 -8.37 13.33
N ALA A 23 9.52 -7.74 14.43
CA ALA A 23 9.86 -6.35 14.69
C ALA A 23 11.36 -6.11 14.89
N ASN A 24 12.10 -7.08 15.46
CA ASN A 24 13.55 -6.99 15.59
C ASN A 24 14.28 -7.03 14.25
N ALA A 25 13.75 -7.77 13.27
CA ALA A 25 14.30 -7.79 11.92
C ALA A 25 14.02 -6.48 11.15
N VAL A 26 12.83 -5.88 11.38
CA VAL A 26 12.42 -4.66 10.68
C VAL A 26 13.08 -3.40 11.27
N LYS A 27 13.10 -3.23 12.60
CA LYS A 27 13.52 -1.96 13.25
C LYS A 27 14.98 -1.55 13.01
N VAL A 28 15.84 -2.48 12.59
CA VAL A 28 17.24 -2.18 12.28
C VAL A 28 17.41 -1.30 11.05
N THR A 29 16.36 -1.22 10.22
CA THR A 29 16.34 -0.40 9.00
C THR A 29 15.94 1.05 9.25
N LEU A 30 15.47 1.40 10.47
CA LEU A 30 14.90 2.70 10.76
C LEU A 30 15.94 3.84 10.69
N GLY A 31 15.63 4.85 9.87
CA GLY A 31 16.36 6.11 9.79
C GLY A 31 17.66 6.07 8.97
N PRO A 32 18.36 7.23 8.82
CA PRO A 32 19.49 7.38 7.90
C PRO A 32 20.75 6.60 8.32
N LYS A 33 20.81 6.06 9.54
CA LYS A 33 21.83 5.12 10.02
C LYS A 33 21.29 3.68 10.11
N GLY A 34 20.09 3.44 9.56
CA GLY A 34 19.52 2.11 9.42
C GLY A 34 20.38 1.20 8.54
N ARG A 35 20.18 -0.11 8.70
CA ARG A 35 20.92 -1.14 7.97
C ARG A 35 19.98 -1.94 7.07
N TYR A 36 20.56 -2.56 6.07
CA TYR A 36 19.82 -3.43 5.16
C TYR A 36 19.62 -4.81 5.75
N VAL A 37 18.54 -5.48 5.31
CA VAL A 37 18.23 -6.88 5.59
C VAL A 37 18.38 -7.67 4.30
N VAL A 38 18.95 -8.86 4.39
CA VAL A 38 19.07 -9.80 3.26
C VAL A 38 17.97 -10.82 3.38
N LEU A 39 17.13 -10.92 2.36
CA LEU A 39 16.01 -11.86 2.25
C LEU A 39 16.37 -12.96 1.27
N ASP A 40 16.26 -14.23 1.68
CA ASP A 40 16.44 -15.38 0.82
C ASP A 40 15.26 -15.49 -0.17
N LYS A 41 15.55 -15.90 -1.40
CA LYS A 41 14.53 -16.20 -2.40
C LYS A 41 14.64 -17.64 -2.85
N LYS A 42 13.52 -18.34 -2.92
CA LYS A 42 13.45 -19.74 -3.43
C LYS A 42 13.98 -19.86 -4.86
N PHE A 43 13.87 -18.79 -5.65
CA PHE A 43 14.37 -18.71 -7.01
C PHE A 43 15.01 -17.34 -7.24
N GLY A 44 16.23 -17.32 -7.79
CA GLY A 44 16.98 -16.10 -8.07
C GLY A 44 17.99 -15.73 -6.98
N SER A 45 18.48 -14.51 -7.03
CA SER A 45 19.43 -13.98 -6.03
C SER A 45 18.70 -13.46 -4.80
N PRO A 46 19.32 -13.50 -3.60
CA PRO A 46 18.77 -12.86 -2.41
C PRO A 46 18.47 -11.38 -2.65
N THR A 47 17.41 -10.89 -2.03
CA THR A 47 17.05 -9.46 -2.07
C THR A 47 17.68 -8.75 -0.89
N ILE A 48 18.31 -7.61 -1.13
CA ILE A 48 18.82 -6.71 -0.09
C ILE A 48 17.88 -5.50 -0.05
N THR A 49 17.27 -5.25 1.10
CA THR A 49 16.29 -4.17 1.25
C THR A 49 16.32 -3.56 2.65
N ASN A 50 15.90 -2.32 2.76
CA ASN A 50 15.60 -1.62 4.01
C ASN A 50 14.10 -1.30 4.15
N ASP A 51 13.28 -1.66 3.17
CA ASP A 51 11.83 -1.46 3.24
C ASP A 51 11.18 -2.40 4.25
N GLY A 52 10.50 -1.78 5.24
CA GLY A 52 9.91 -2.49 6.38
C GLY A 52 8.76 -3.41 5.98
N VAL A 53 7.91 -3.06 5.00
CA VAL A 53 6.79 -3.91 4.58
C VAL A 53 7.28 -5.12 3.79
N THR A 54 8.28 -4.96 2.93
CA THR A 54 8.89 -6.07 2.19
C THR A 54 9.51 -7.08 3.16
N ILE A 55 10.27 -6.60 4.15
CA ILE A 55 10.85 -7.47 5.19
C ILE A 55 9.75 -8.18 5.98
N ALA A 56 8.71 -7.46 6.39
CA ALA A 56 7.63 -8.04 7.18
C ALA A 56 6.83 -9.11 6.43
N ARG A 57 6.68 -8.99 5.10
CA ARG A 57 5.98 -9.96 4.25
C ARG A 57 6.72 -11.28 4.11
N GLU A 58 8.05 -11.25 4.07
CA GLU A 58 8.89 -12.44 3.87
C GLU A 58 9.13 -13.24 5.15
N ILE A 59 8.84 -12.69 6.34
CA ILE A 59 9.08 -13.38 7.60
C ILE A 59 7.94 -14.37 7.89
N GLU A 60 8.28 -15.67 7.85
CA GLU A 60 7.45 -16.76 8.35
C GLU A 60 8.21 -17.53 9.43
N LEU A 61 7.53 -17.87 10.52
CA LEU A 61 8.12 -18.57 11.65
C LEU A 61 7.67 -20.03 11.66
N GLU A 62 8.56 -20.93 12.08
CA GLU A 62 8.31 -22.37 12.14
C GLU A 62 7.22 -22.73 13.14
N ASP A 63 7.23 -22.10 14.34
CA ASP A 63 6.17 -22.30 15.35
C ASP A 63 4.89 -21.58 14.90
N PRO A 64 3.77 -22.31 14.67
CA PRO A 64 2.55 -21.73 14.13
C PRO A 64 1.91 -20.71 15.07
N PHE A 65 2.14 -20.81 16.40
CA PHE A 65 1.62 -19.85 17.37
C PHE A 65 2.45 -18.56 17.40
N GLU A 66 3.77 -18.66 17.28
CA GLU A 66 4.64 -17.49 17.12
C GLU A 66 4.39 -16.82 15.77
N ASN A 67 4.17 -17.62 14.73
CA ASN A 67 3.85 -17.11 13.40
C ASN A 67 2.56 -16.27 13.38
N GLN A 68 1.54 -16.63 14.17
CA GLN A 68 0.34 -15.78 14.33
C GLN A 68 0.71 -14.39 14.87
N GLY A 69 1.63 -14.29 15.84
CA GLY A 69 2.13 -13.02 16.34
C GLY A 69 2.85 -12.21 15.27
N ALA A 70 3.70 -12.85 14.48
CA ALA A 70 4.38 -12.24 13.34
C ALA A 70 3.38 -11.74 12.28
N GLN A 71 2.38 -12.56 11.91
CA GLN A 71 1.34 -12.19 10.95
C GLN A 71 0.51 -10.98 11.39
N LEU A 72 0.19 -10.86 12.68
CA LEU A 72 -0.52 -9.69 13.21
C LEU A 72 0.30 -8.40 13.05
N VAL A 73 1.61 -8.44 13.27
CA VAL A 73 2.48 -7.27 13.05
C VAL A 73 2.74 -7.03 11.56
N ARG A 74 2.80 -8.07 10.74
CA ARG A 74 2.80 -7.93 9.27
C ARG A 74 1.59 -7.14 8.79
N GLU A 75 0.41 -7.41 9.37
CA GLU A 75 -0.82 -6.66 9.04
C GLU A 75 -0.67 -5.17 9.39
N VAL A 76 0.01 -4.81 10.52
CA VAL A 76 0.30 -3.41 10.85
C VAL A 76 1.13 -2.74 9.76
N ALA A 77 2.23 -3.37 9.32
CA ALA A 77 3.08 -2.84 8.27
C ALA A 77 2.32 -2.68 6.94
N THR A 78 1.57 -3.72 6.54
CA THR A 78 0.78 -3.71 5.29
C THR A 78 -0.28 -2.61 5.31
N LYS A 79 -1.06 -2.49 6.40
CA LYS A 79 -2.10 -1.44 6.49
C LYS A 79 -1.52 -0.03 6.50
N THR A 80 -0.34 0.15 7.09
CA THR A 80 0.32 1.45 7.09
C THR A 80 0.81 1.80 5.68
N ASN A 81 1.36 0.83 4.97
CA ASN A 81 1.73 0.99 3.57
C ASN A 81 0.53 1.32 2.68
N ASP A 82 -0.59 0.60 2.83
CA ASP A 82 -1.82 0.81 2.04
C ASP A 82 -2.40 2.23 2.22
N ILE A 83 -2.26 2.83 3.42
CA ILE A 83 -2.84 4.14 3.74
C ILE A 83 -1.89 5.28 3.38
N ALA A 84 -0.60 5.15 3.71
CA ALA A 84 0.35 6.26 3.67
C ALA A 84 1.57 6.01 2.78
N GLY A 85 1.76 4.78 2.30
CA GLY A 85 2.88 4.38 1.44
C GLY A 85 4.25 4.40 2.11
N ASP A 86 4.32 4.79 3.40
CA ASP A 86 5.54 4.91 4.19
C ASP A 86 5.24 4.67 5.67
N GLY A 87 6.27 4.69 6.54
CA GLY A 87 6.14 4.55 8.00
C GLY A 87 5.93 3.12 8.50
N THR A 88 6.14 2.12 7.67
CA THR A 88 5.94 0.70 7.97
C THR A 88 6.84 0.20 9.09
N THR A 89 8.10 0.62 9.10
CA THR A 89 9.08 0.33 10.15
C THR A 89 8.67 0.97 11.48
N THR A 90 8.26 2.24 11.47
CA THR A 90 7.77 2.96 12.66
C THR A 90 6.53 2.30 13.24
N ALA A 91 5.57 1.90 12.40
CA ALA A 91 4.35 1.21 12.82
C ALA A 91 4.65 -0.14 13.48
N THR A 92 5.54 -0.92 12.87
CA THR A 92 6.00 -2.21 13.40
C THR A 92 6.66 -2.06 14.78
N LEU A 93 7.53 -1.06 14.93
CA LEU A 93 8.21 -0.76 16.19
C LEU A 93 7.23 -0.29 17.28
N LEU A 94 6.30 0.59 16.95
CA LEU A 94 5.26 1.04 17.87
C LEU A 94 4.38 -0.13 18.32
N ALA A 95 3.99 -1.04 17.42
CA ALA A 95 3.23 -2.24 17.77
C ALA A 95 4.01 -3.11 18.75
N GLN A 96 5.29 -3.37 18.51
CA GLN A 96 6.16 -4.10 19.43
C GLN A 96 6.20 -3.43 20.82
N ALA A 97 6.39 -2.12 20.85
CA ALA A 97 6.50 -1.36 22.10
C ALA A 97 5.20 -1.45 22.92
N ILE A 98 4.03 -1.24 22.28
CA ILE A 98 2.72 -1.29 22.95
C ILE A 98 2.44 -2.71 23.45
N VAL A 99 2.70 -3.74 22.65
CA VAL A 99 2.50 -5.15 23.05
C VAL A 99 3.39 -5.49 24.23
N ARG A 100 4.69 -5.20 24.15
CA ARG A 100 5.66 -5.51 25.23
C ARG A 100 5.30 -4.83 26.54
N GLU A 101 5.00 -3.53 26.53
CA GLU A 101 4.62 -2.81 27.75
C GLU A 101 3.22 -3.24 28.24
N GLY A 102 2.29 -3.51 27.33
CA GLY A 102 0.95 -3.97 27.67
C GLY A 102 0.95 -5.35 28.33
N LEU A 103 1.65 -6.33 27.76
CA LEU A 103 1.71 -7.70 28.30
C LEU A 103 2.37 -7.77 29.68
N LYS A 104 3.37 -6.92 29.98
CA LYS A 104 3.94 -6.80 31.32
C LYS A 104 2.88 -6.43 32.37
N ASN A 105 1.99 -5.49 32.04
CA ASN A 105 0.93 -5.04 32.93
C ASN A 105 -0.20 -6.08 33.05
N VAL A 106 -0.55 -6.75 31.94
CA VAL A 106 -1.53 -7.86 31.97
C VAL A 106 -1.01 -9.02 32.84
N ALA A 107 0.27 -9.39 32.70
CA ALA A 107 0.89 -10.42 33.54
C ALA A 107 0.95 -10.01 35.01
N ALA A 108 1.01 -8.71 35.32
CA ALA A 108 0.92 -8.18 36.69
C ALA A 108 -0.52 -8.12 37.24
N GLY A 109 -1.53 -8.56 36.49
CA GLY A 109 -2.91 -8.66 36.90
C GLY A 109 -3.82 -7.49 36.50
N ALA A 110 -3.35 -6.56 35.67
CA ALA A 110 -4.18 -5.47 35.17
C ALA A 110 -5.25 -6.00 34.20
N ASN A 111 -6.43 -5.39 34.19
CA ASN A 111 -7.55 -5.78 33.35
C ASN A 111 -7.30 -5.40 31.88
N PRO A 112 -7.15 -6.38 30.93
CA PRO A 112 -6.83 -6.11 29.54
C PRO A 112 -7.86 -5.22 28.82
N LEU A 113 -9.16 -5.35 29.16
CA LEU A 113 -10.23 -4.55 28.55
C LEU A 113 -10.20 -3.09 29.03
N ALA A 114 -9.78 -2.84 30.27
CA ALA A 114 -9.58 -1.49 30.76
C ALA A 114 -8.32 -0.86 30.12
N ILE A 115 -7.22 -1.62 30.05
CA ILE A 115 -6.02 -1.18 29.33
C ILE A 115 -6.37 -0.80 27.87
N LYS A 116 -7.15 -1.64 27.16
CA LYS A 116 -7.61 -1.35 25.80
C LYS A 116 -8.30 0.01 25.68
N ARG A 117 -9.26 0.31 26.59
CA ARG A 117 -9.96 1.61 26.61
C ARG A 117 -9.00 2.77 26.87
N GLY A 118 -8.04 2.58 27.77
CA GLY A 118 -7.00 3.58 28.04
C GLY A 118 -6.10 3.84 26.83
N ILE A 119 -5.70 2.79 26.11
CA ILE A 119 -4.96 2.90 24.83
C ILE A 119 -5.77 3.70 23.80
N GLU A 120 -7.07 3.42 23.66
CA GLU A 120 -7.93 4.11 22.69
C GLU A 120 -8.03 5.62 22.99
N LYS A 121 -8.23 6.01 24.25
CA LYS A 121 -8.24 7.41 24.68
C LYS A 121 -6.89 8.09 24.42
N ALA A 122 -5.80 7.43 24.77
CA ALA A 122 -4.43 7.94 24.60
C ALA A 122 -4.05 8.16 23.13
N VAL A 123 -4.39 7.20 22.26
CA VAL A 123 -4.14 7.30 20.81
C VAL A 123 -4.95 8.43 20.20
N THR A 124 -6.21 8.61 20.61
CA THR A 124 -7.04 9.73 20.16
C THR A 124 -6.40 11.08 20.51
N ALA A 125 -5.89 11.22 21.75
CA ALA A 125 -5.20 12.45 22.18
C ALA A 125 -3.88 12.67 21.41
N ALA A 126 -3.08 11.61 21.23
CA ALA A 126 -1.84 11.71 20.46
C ALA A 126 -2.08 12.13 18.99
N ILE A 127 -3.09 11.54 18.33
CA ILE A 127 -3.45 11.90 16.96
C ILE A 127 -3.93 13.36 16.87
N ALA A 128 -4.72 13.83 17.83
CA ALA A 128 -5.17 15.22 17.88
C ALA A 128 -3.97 16.18 17.99
N GLU A 129 -2.97 15.85 18.82
CA GLU A 129 -1.76 16.64 18.96
C GLU A 129 -0.89 16.62 17.71
N ILE A 130 -0.67 15.45 17.08
CA ILE A 130 0.07 15.34 15.80
C ILE A 130 -0.57 16.24 14.74
N LYS A 131 -1.90 16.21 14.62
CA LYS A 131 -2.63 17.08 13.69
C LYS A 131 -2.52 18.57 14.03
N ALA A 132 -2.54 18.91 15.32
CA ALA A 132 -2.39 20.32 15.77
C ALA A 132 -1.00 20.88 15.48
N GLN A 133 0.02 20.03 15.44
CA GLN A 133 1.40 20.42 15.11
C GLN A 133 1.70 20.37 13.61
N SER A 134 0.78 19.87 12.80
CA SER A 134 0.95 19.79 11.36
C SER A 134 0.97 21.17 10.71
N LYS A 135 1.89 21.34 9.75
CA LYS A 135 2.00 22.53 8.89
C LYS A 135 1.69 22.12 7.45
N GLU A 136 0.77 22.82 6.82
CA GLU A 136 0.50 22.64 5.39
C GLU A 136 1.74 22.96 4.57
N ILE A 137 1.98 22.18 3.52
CA ILE A 137 3.03 22.45 2.55
C ILE A 137 2.47 23.12 1.32
N SER A 138 3.19 24.12 0.83
CA SER A 138 2.83 24.86 -0.35
C SER A 138 4.08 25.21 -1.15
N GLY A 139 4.05 24.86 -2.43
CA GLY A 139 5.14 25.19 -3.33
C GLY A 139 6.14 24.05 -3.57
N LYS A 140 6.77 24.15 -4.71
CA LYS A 140 7.66 23.12 -5.27
C LYS A 140 8.83 22.75 -4.36
N GLU A 141 9.43 23.75 -3.71
CA GLU A 141 10.63 23.52 -2.89
C GLU A 141 10.32 22.68 -1.65
N GLU A 142 9.15 22.89 -1.01
CA GLU A 142 8.72 22.11 0.14
C GLU A 142 8.35 20.68 -0.28
N ILE A 143 7.68 20.52 -1.42
CA ILE A 143 7.40 19.21 -2.03
C ILE A 143 8.72 18.45 -2.30
N ALA A 144 9.69 19.11 -2.91
CA ALA A 144 11.00 18.52 -3.18
C ALA A 144 11.73 18.08 -1.90
N ARG A 145 11.62 18.85 -0.81
CA ARG A 145 12.20 18.48 0.49
C ARG A 145 11.59 17.20 1.06
N VAL A 146 10.24 17.11 1.07
CA VAL A 146 9.54 15.91 1.56
C VAL A 146 9.99 14.68 0.76
N ALA A 147 9.95 14.78 -0.57
CA ALA A 147 10.34 13.68 -1.44
C ALA A 147 11.83 13.30 -1.29
N THR A 148 12.72 14.29 -1.13
CA THR A 148 14.15 14.07 -0.90
C THR A 148 14.40 13.27 0.38
N ILE A 149 13.69 13.60 1.47
CA ILE A 149 13.87 12.92 2.76
C ILE A 149 13.38 11.48 2.68
N SER A 150 12.23 11.26 2.09
CA SER A 150 11.67 9.91 1.95
C SER A 150 12.55 9.03 1.04
N ALA A 151 13.10 9.60 -0.04
CA ALA A 151 13.96 8.87 -0.97
C ALA A 151 15.44 8.80 -0.55
N ASP A 152 15.88 9.60 0.42
CA ASP A 152 17.30 9.86 0.73
C ASP A 152 18.11 10.26 -0.54
N ASP A 153 17.45 10.98 -1.48
CA ASP A 153 18.01 11.36 -2.78
C ASP A 153 17.40 12.66 -3.30
N ARG A 154 18.23 13.68 -3.52
CA ARG A 154 17.79 15.00 -3.99
C ARG A 154 17.27 14.96 -5.44
N GLU A 155 17.88 14.15 -6.29
CA GLU A 155 17.46 14.02 -7.70
C GLU A 155 16.03 13.47 -7.78
N ILE A 156 15.73 12.46 -6.97
CA ILE A 156 14.37 11.90 -6.85
C ILE A 156 13.40 12.97 -6.35
N GLY A 157 13.80 13.74 -5.33
CA GLY A 157 12.99 14.81 -4.77
C GLY A 157 12.60 15.88 -5.78
N ASP A 158 13.56 16.33 -6.56
CA ASP A 158 13.35 17.36 -7.58
C ASP A 158 12.43 16.86 -8.71
N VAL A 159 12.63 15.61 -9.20
CA VAL A 159 11.79 15.01 -10.24
C VAL A 159 10.33 14.81 -9.78
N ILE A 160 10.11 14.37 -8.53
CA ILE A 160 8.76 14.24 -7.97
C ILE A 160 8.09 15.60 -7.84
N ALA A 161 8.81 16.63 -7.39
CA ALA A 161 8.27 17.98 -7.28
C ALA A 161 7.90 18.55 -8.66
N ASP A 162 8.73 18.32 -9.69
CA ASP A 162 8.43 18.70 -11.07
C ASP A 162 7.17 18.01 -11.60
N ALA A 163 7.04 16.71 -11.33
CA ALA A 163 5.88 15.93 -11.72
C ALA A 163 4.60 16.48 -11.08
N ILE A 164 4.61 16.67 -9.76
CA ILE A 164 3.43 17.16 -9.01
C ILE A 164 3.10 18.61 -9.38
N GLU A 165 4.07 19.49 -9.57
CA GLU A 165 3.84 20.87 -10.01
C GLU A 165 3.11 20.90 -11.36
N LYS A 166 3.44 19.99 -12.27
CA LYS A 166 2.88 19.95 -13.62
C LYS A 166 1.47 19.36 -13.67
N VAL A 167 1.24 18.23 -12.98
CA VAL A 167 -0.07 17.54 -13.00
C VAL A 167 -1.01 18.05 -11.91
N GLY A 168 -0.51 18.82 -10.92
CA GLY A 168 -1.25 19.28 -9.75
C GLY A 168 -1.24 18.25 -8.62
N LYS A 169 -1.66 18.67 -7.42
CA LYS A 169 -1.65 17.85 -6.21
C LYS A 169 -2.51 16.57 -6.32
N ASP A 170 -3.61 16.63 -7.06
CA ASP A 170 -4.53 15.53 -7.32
C ASP A 170 -4.20 14.79 -8.62
N GLY A 171 -3.11 15.18 -9.30
CA GLY A 171 -2.68 14.59 -10.56
C GLY A 171 -2.06 13.22 -10.41
N VAL A 172 -2.05 12.46 -11.49
CA VAL A 172 -1.52 11.11 -11.51
C VAL A 172 -0.03 11.13 -11.85
N VAL A 173 0.78 10.52 -10.99
CA VAL A 173 2.20 10.26 -11.25
C VAL A 173 2.40 8.75 -11.22
N ASN A 174 2.93 8.20 -12.31
CA ASN A 174 3.27 6.79 -12.46
C ASN A 174 4.79 6.62 -12.52
N VAL A 175 5.31 5.49 -12.05
CA VAL A 175 6.74 5.19 -12.07
C VAL A 175 6.98 3.96 -12.94
N GLU A 176 7.88 4.08 -13.91
CA GLU A 176 8.18 3.01 -14.87
C GLU A 176 9.68 2.72 -14.91
N GLU A 177 10.01 1.46 -15.21
CA GLU A 177 11.38 1.06 -15.45
C GLU A 177 11.83 1.52 -16.84
N SER A 178 13.10 1.92 -16.95
CA SER A 178 13.71 2.34 -18.21
C SER A 178 15.02 1.61 -18.46
N ASN A 179 15.33 1.41 -19.73
CA ASN A 179 16.63 0.88 -20.16
C ASN A 179 17.71 1.97 -20.30
N THR A 180 17.37 3.23 -19.99
CA THR A 180 18.31 4.36 -19.99
C THR A 180 18.91 4.54 -18.60
N PHE A 181 20.04 5.26 -18.49
CA PHE A 181 20.59 5.63 -17.18
C PHE A 181 19.92 6.90 -16.66
N GLY A 182 19.75 6.95 -15.34
CA GLY A 182 19.18 8.12 -14.65
C GLY A 182 17.66 8.10 -14.59
N MET A 183 17.08 9.28 -14.34
CA MET A 183 15.64 9.47 -14.31
C MET A 183 15.22 10.43 -15.40
N ASP A 184 14.06 10.16 -16.01
CA ASP A 184 13.43 11.00 -17.01
C ASP A 184 11.95 11.21 -16.64
N LEU A 185 11.41 12.38 -16.99
CA LEU A 185 10.04 12.76 -16.67
C LEU A 185 9.28 13.06 -17.97
N GLU A 186 8.30 12.23 -18.26
CA GLU A 186 7.42 12.40 -19.41
C GLU A 186 6.00 12.74 -18.95
N PHE A 187 5.26 13.45 -19.80
CA PHE A 187 3.85 13.76 -19.60
C PHE A 187 3.04 13.19 -20.75
N THR A 188 1.97 12.47 -20.42
CA THR A 188 1.14 11.79 -21.41
C THR A 188 -0.33 11.93 -21.09
N GLU A 189 -1.18 11.70 -22.08
CA GLU A 189 -2.63 11.62 -21.90
C GLU A 189 -2.97 10.39 -21.04
N GLY A 190 -3.86 10.56 -20.09
CA GLY A 190 -4.23 9.46 -19.19
C GLY A 190 -5.18 9.91 -18.09
N MET A 191 -5.69 8.95 -17.33
CA MET A 191 -6.51 9.24 -16.16
C MET A 191 -6.48 8.11 -15.14
N GLN A 192 -6.81 8.44 -13.88
CA GLN A 192 -7.04 7.48 -12.82
C GLN A 192 -8.48 7.58 -12.30
N PHE A 193 -9.06 6.43 -11.93
CA PHE A 193 -10.34 6.38 -11.24
C PHE A 193 -10.33 5.36 -10.09
N ASP A 194 -11.18 5.61 -9.09
CA ASP A 194 -11.27 4.93 -7.81
C ASP A 194 -12.02 3.59 -7.86
N LYS A 195 -11.60 2.69 -8.74
CA LYS A 195 -12.07 1.29 -8.80
C LYS A 195 -10.90 0.39 -9.13
N GLY A 196 -10.64 -0.59 -8.27
CA GLY A 196 -9.61 -1.58 -8.45
C GLY A 196 -10.11 -2.90 -9.04
N TYR A 197 -9.24 -3.90 -9.05
CA TYR A 197 -9.56 -5.22 -9.60
C TYR A 197 -10.64 -5.93 -8.78
N LEU A 198 -11.54 -6.65 -9.48
CA LEU A 198 -12.63 -7.41 -8.85
C LEU A 198 -12.16 -8.71 -8.17
N SER A 199 -10.94 -9.15 -8.44
CA SER A 199 -10.38 -10.35 -7.84
C SER A 199 -8.88 -10.21 -7.64
N PRO A 200 -8.34 -10.57 -6.46
CA PRO A 200 -6.89 -10.61 -6.22
C PRO A 200 -6.13 -11.55 -7.17
N TYR A 201 -6.81 -12.53 -7.75
CA TYR A 201 -6.22 -13.42 -8.74
C TYR A 201 -5.86 -12.74 -10.06
N PHE A 202 -6.30 -11.50 -10.28
CA PHE A 202 -5.89 -10.69 -11.43
C PHE A 202 -4.50 -10.07 -11.27
N VAL A 203 -3.94 -10.04 -10.08
CA VAL A 203 -2.60 -9.51 -9.80
C VAL A 203 -1.55 -10.17 -10.69
N THR A 204 -0.71 -9.35 -11.34
CA THR A 204 0.43 -9.78 -12.15
C THR A 204 1.75 -9.55 -11.45
N ASP A 205 1.80 -8.58 -10.54
CA ASP A 205 2.92 -8.28 -9.67
C ASP A 205 2.51 -8.52 -8.19
N PRO A 206 2.81 -9.69 -7.62
CA PRO A 206 2.44 -10.01 -6.24
C PRO A 206 3.17 -9.18 -5.19
N GLU A 207 4.36 -8.67 -5.49
CA GLU A 207 5.15 -7.85 -4.55
C GLU A 207 4.41 -6.54 -4.29
N ARG A 208 3.79 -5.98 -5.30
CA ARG A 208 3.07 -4.71 -5.28
C ARG A 208 1.55 -4.85 -5.19
N MET A 209 1.04 -6.07 -5.30
CA MET A 209 -0.40 -6.34 -5.39
C MET A 209 -1.07 -5.56 -6.54
N GLU A 210 -0.39 -5.46 -7.67
CA GLU A 210 -0.85 -4.76 -8.87
C GLU A 210 -1.09 -5.71 -10.03
N ALA A 211 -2.02 -5.32 -10.89
CA ALA A 211 -2.25 -5.96 -12.17
C ALA A 211 -1.86 -4.98 -13.29
N VAL A 212 -0.78 -5.28 -13.98
CA VAL A 212 -0.22 -4.44 -15.04
C VAL A 212 -0.50 -5.07 -16.40
N LEU A 213 -1.04 -4.28 -17.33
CA LEU A 213 -1.30 -4.66 -18.71
C LEU A 213 -0.54 -3.72 -19.65
N GLU A 214 0.24 -4.29 -20.57
CA GLU A 214 0.93 -3.55 -21.63
C GLU A 214 0.15 -3.69 -22.95
N ASP A 215 -0.05 -2.57 -23.64
CA ASP A 215 -0.81 -2.44 -24.91
C ASP A 215 -2.14 -3.23 -24.95
N PRO A 216 -3.00 -3.12 -23.90
CA PRO A 216 -4.23 -3.87 -23.80
C PRO A 216 -5.34 -3.30 -24.67
N PHE A 217 -6.33 -4.14 -24.97
CA PHE A 217 -7.67 -3.68 -25.34
C PHE A 217 -8.47 -3.31 -24.09
N ILE A 218 -9.41 -2.38 -24.25
CA ILE A 218 -10.30 -1.91 -23.18
C ILE A 218 -11.74 -2.06 -23.64
N LEU A 219 -12.50 -2.94 -23.00
CA LEU A 219 -13.94 -3.05 -23.16
C LEU A 219 -14.63 -2.16 -22.15
N ILE A 220 -15.44 -1.22 -22.63
CA ILE A 220 -16.18 -0.26 -21.81
C ILE A 220 -17.66 -0.56 -21.94
N ALA A 221 -18.31 -1.03 -20.87
CA ALA A 221 -19.70 -1.45 -20.90
C ALA A 221 -20.53 -0.79 -19.79
N ASN A 222 -21.66 -0.17 -20.15
CA ASN A 222 -22.58 0.40 -19.16
C ASN A 222 -23.68 -0.61 -18.80
N GLN A 223 -23.26 -1.81 -18.39
CA GLN A 223 -24.15 -2.90 -17.95
C GLN A 223 -23.40 -3.87 -17.03
N LYS A 224 -24.17 -4.73 -16.34
CA LYS A 224 -23.60 -5.85 -15.59
C LYS A 224 -23.30 -7.02 -16.52
N ILE A 225 -22.20 -7.71 -16.26
CA ILE A 225 -21.74 -8.86 -17.03
C ILE A 225 -21.68 -10.08 -16.10
N GLY A 226 -22.67 -10.94 -16.18
CA GLY A 226 -22.73 -12.17 -15.36
C GLY A 226 -22.53 -13.45 -16.18
N SER A 227 -22.87 -13.42 -17.48
CA SER A 227 -22.76 -14.56 -18.38
C SER A 227 -21.46 -14.50 -19.19
N VAL A 228 -20.76 -15.63 -19.24
CA VAL A 228 -19.58 -15.76 -20.12
C VAL A 228 -19.96 -15.76 -21.59
N GLN A 229 -21.16 -16.21 -21.92
CA GLN A 229 -21.64 -16.28 -23.30
C GLN A 229 -21.70 -14.90 -23.97
N ASP A 230 -22.05 -13.86 -23.21
CA ASP A 230 -22.10 -12.48 -23.71
C ASP A 230 -20.70 -11.92 -24.01
N LEU A 231 -19.69 -12.37 -23.26
CA LEU A 231 -18.28 -11.97 -23.44
C LEU A 231 -17.55 -12.80 -24.50
N LEU A 232 -17.99 -14.02 -24.76
CA LEU A 232 -17.25 -14.98 -25.58
C LEU A 232 -16.82 -14.42 -26.94
N PRO A 233 -17.68 -13.72 -27.71
CA PRO A 233 -17.29 -13.18 -29.01
C PRO A 233 -16.22 -12.09 -28.94
N VAL A 234 -16.17 -11.31 -27.83
CA VAL A 234 -15.13 -10.32 -27.59
C VAL A 234 -13.84 -11.00 -27.18
N LEU A 235 -13.92 -11.98 -26.25
CA LEU A 235 -12.74 -12.73 -25.79
C LEU A 235 -12.05 -13.46 -26.94
N GLU A 236 -12.80 -14.11 -27.85
CA GLU A 236 -12.23 -14.79 -29.00
C GLU A 236 -11.44 -13.83 -29.91
N LYS A 237 -11.98 -12.64 -30.18
CA LYS A 237 -11.30 -11.61 -31.00
C LYS A 237 -10.02 -11.10 -30.33
N VAL A 238 -10.07 -10.87 -29.01
CA VAL A 238 -8.91 -10.38 -28.26
C VAL A 238 -7.84 -11.47 -28.14
N ILE A 239 -8.22 -12.71 -27.87
CA ILE A 239 -7.29 -13.86 -27.81
C ILE A 239 -6.58 -14.05 -29.15
N GLN A 240 -7.31 -13.95 -30.28
CA GLN A 240 -6.69 -14.03 -31.63
C GLN A 240 -5.66 -12.92 -31.88
N SER A 241 -5.81 -11.76 -31.24
CA SER A 241 -4.85 -10.66 -31.36
C SER A 241 -3.60 -10.84 -30.48
N GLY A 242 -3.62 -11.78 -29.53
CA GLY A 242 -2.53 -12.00 -28.56
C GLY A 242 -2.41 -10.91 -27.48
N LYS A 243 -3.37 -9.98 -27.39
CA LYS A 243 -3.33 -8.86 -26.44
C LYS A 243 -4.11 -9.17 -25.17
N ALA A 244 -3.78 -8.46 -24.09
CA ALA A 244 -4.54 -8.46 -22.85
C ALA A 244 -5.84 -7.63 -23.00
N LEU A 245 -6.79 -7.84 -22.08
CA LEU A 245 -8.05 -7.11 -22.05
C LEU A 245 -8.33 -6.54 -20.65
N LEU A 246 -8.62 -5.23 -20.58
CA LEU A 246 -9.30 -4.64 -19.43
C LEU A 246 -10.79 -4.56 -19.73
N ILE A 247 -11.62 -5.01 -18.79
CA ILE A 247 -13.08 -4.88 -18.83
C ILE A 247 -13.50 -3.86 -17.77
N ILE A 248 -14.10 -2.76 -18.21
CA ILE A 248 -14.71 -1.74 -17.34
C ILE A 248 -16.22 -1.87 -17.50
N ALA A 249 -16.91 -2.34 -16.49
CA ALA A 249 -18.36 -2.57 -16.54
C ALA A 249 -19.03 -2.12 -15.24
N GLU A 250 -20.36 -2.00 -15.24
CA GLU A 250 -21.10 -1.73 -13.99
C GLU A 250 -20.73 -2.72 -12.89
N ASP A 251 -20.71 -4.00 -13.23
CA ASP A 251 -20.16 -5.10 -12.44
C ASP A 251 -19.78 -6.27 -13.35
N VAL A 252 -18.83 -7.10 -12.91
CA VAL A 252 -18.54 -8.39 -13.55
C VAL A 252 -18.60 -9.45 -12.46
N GLU A 253 -19.55 -10.37 -12.57
CA GLU A 253 -19.88 -11.33 -11.51
C GLU A 253 -20.13 -12.74 -12.05
N GLY A 254 -20.35 -13.67 -11.15
CA GLY A 254 -20.77 -15.03 -11.49
C GLY A 254 -19.81 -15.79 -12.41
N GLU A 255 -20.37 -16.41 -13.46
CA GLU A 255 -19.63 -17.25 -14.41
C GLU A 255 -18.62 -16.44 -15.23
N ALA A 256 -18.93 -15.20 -15.58
CA ALA A 256 -18.04 -14.33 -16.34
C ALA A 256 -16.74 -14.05 -15.57
N LEU A 257 -16.85 -13.63 -14.30
CA LEU A 257 -15.69 -13.36 -13.44
C LEU A 257 -14.86 -14.65 -13.20
N ALA A 258 -15.52 -15.75 -12.87
CA ALA A 258 -14.85 -17.02 -12.63
C ALA A 258 -14.05 -17.49 -13.86
N THR A 259 -14.63 -17.34 -15.05
CA THR A 259 -13.97 -17.72 -16.32
C THR A 259 -12.74 -16.86 -16.58
N LEU A 260 -12.79 -15.55 -16.37
CA LEU A 260 -11.62 -14.66 -16.51
C LEU A 260 -10.50 -15.06 -15.55
N VAL A 261 -10.82 -15.32 -14.28
CA VAL A 261 -9.86 -15.75 -13.26
C VAL A 261 -9.20 -17.09 -13.65
N VAL A 262 -10.00 -18.10 -14.04
CA VAL A 262 -9.48 -19.41 -14.41
C VAL A 262 -8.55 -19.34 -15.63
N ASN A 263 -8.92 -18.58 -16.66
CA ASN A 263 -8.08 -18.41 -17.84
C ASN A 263 -6.76 -17.70 -17.54
N LYS A 264 -6.80 -16.68 -16.70
CA LYS A 264 -5.58 -16.00 -16.22
C LYS A 264 -4.67 -16.94 -15.44
N LEU A 265 -5.21 -17.72 -14.50
CA LEU A 265 -4.44 -18.71 -13.73
C LEU A 265 -3.83 -19.81 -14.60
N ARG A 266 -4.49 -20.18 -15.69
CA ARG A 266 -3.98 -21.14 -16.68
C ARG A 266 -2.97 -20.53 -17.66
N GLY A 267 -2.77 -19.21 -17.63
CA GLY A 267 -1.90 -18.50 -18.57
C GLY A 267 -2.41 -18.49 -20.03
N THR A 268 -3.68 -18.84 -20.25
CA THR A 268 -4.27 -18.89 -21.60
C THR A 268 -4.71 -17.53 -22.10
N PHE A 269 -5.10 -16.63 -21.20
CA PHE A 269 -5.55 -15.28 -21.51
C PHE A 269 -5.46 -14.37 -20.29
N THR A 270 -4.95 -13.15 -20.49
CA THR A 270 -4.88 -12.13 -19.45
C THR A 270 -6.03 -11.15 -19.63
N GLY A 271 -7.12 -11.38 -18.88
CA GLY A 271 -8.24 -10.46 -18.76
C GLY A 271 -8.38 -9.99 -17.33
N ILE A 272 -8.57 -8.67 -17.13
CA ILE A 272 -8.80 -8.04 -15.84
C ILE A 272 -10.16 -7.36 -15.90
N ALA A 273 -10.93 -7.46 -14.82
CA ALA A 273 -12.22 -6.80 -14.69
C ALA A 273 -12.19 -5.81 -13.52
N VAL A 274 -12.73 -4.62 -13.77
CA VAL A 274 -12.91 -3.54 -12.79
C VAL A 274 -14.33 -2.98 -12.88
N LYS A 275 -14.81 -2.39 -11.77
CA LYS A 275 -16.09 -1.68 -11.79
C LYS A 275 -15.95 -0.32 -12.46
N ALA A 276 -16.96 0.09 -13.16
CA ALA A 276 -17.09 1.43 -13.70
C ALA A 276 -17.16 2.47 -12.56
N PRO A 277 -16.47 3.62 -12.68
CA PRO A 277 -16.54 4.68 -11.70
C PRO A 277 -17.90 5.38 -11.71
N GLY A 278 -18.35 5.84 -10.54
CA GLY A 278 -19.61 6.56 -10.37
C GLY A 278 -20.86 5.67 -10.40
N PHE A 279 -22.03 6.32 -10.33
CA PHE A 279 -23.36 5.68 -10.33
C PHE A 279 -24.32 6.44 -11.24
N GLY A 280 -25.31 5.75 -11.83
CA GLY A 280 -26.35 6.35 -12.66
C GLY A 280 -25.76 7.16 -13.83
N ASP A 281 -26.27 8.37 -14.05
CA ASP A 281 -25.84 9.24 -15.16
C ASP A 281 -24.38 9.69 -15.05
N ARG A 282 -23.84 9.78 -13.83
CA ARG A 282 -22.41 10.09 -13.64
C ARG A 282 -21.52 8.97 -14.17
N ARG A 283 -21.90 7.71 -13.93
CA ARG A 283 -21.18 6.56 -14.47
C ARG A 283 -21.16 6.61 -16.00
N LYS A 284 -22.29 6.92 -16.65
CA LYS A 284 -22.36 7.06 -18.11
C LYS A 284 -21.36 8.10 -18.61
N ARG A 285 -21.37 9.30 -18.01
CA ARG A 285 -20.47 10.38 -18.40
C ARG A 285 -18.99 10.04 -18.18
N MET A 286 -18.66 9.33 -17.09
CA MET A 286 -17.28 8.89 -16.83
C MET A 286 -16.85 7.79 -17.81
N LEU A 287 -17.73 6.86 -18.17
CA LEU A 287 -17.47 5.86 -19.21
C LEU A 287 -17.24 6.50 -20.59
N GLU A 288 -18.00 7.57 -20.92
CA GLU A 288 -17.77 8.36 -22.13
C GLU A 288 -16.40 9.04 -22.11
N ASP A 289 -15.98 9.62 -20.98
CA ASP A 289 -14.68 10.25 -20.82
C ASP A 289 -13.54 9.24 -21.02
N ILE A 290 -13.69 8.03 -20.46
CA ILE A 290 -12.74 6.92 -20.66
C ILE A 290 -12.74 6.46 -22.13
N ALA A 291 -13.89 6.38 -22.78
CA ALA A 291 -14.00 5.99 -24.18
C ALA A 291 -13.27 7.01 -25.09
N ILE A 292 -13.47 8.30 -24.87
CA ILE A 292 -12.79 9.37 -25.61
C ILE A 292 -11.29 9.31 -25.40
N LEU A 293 -10.85 9.12 -24.14
CA LEU A 293 -9.43 9.02 -23.78
C LEU A 293 -8.74 7.83 -24.45
N THR A 294 -9.44 6.71 -24.60
CA THR A 294 -8.86 5.45 -25.09
C THR A 294 -9.17 5.15 -26.56
N GLY A 295 -9.97 6.01 -27.20
CA GLY A 295 -10.40 5.84 -28.58
C GLY A 295 -11.38 4.67 -28.78
N GLY A 296 -12.12 4.28 -27.72
CA GLY A 296 -13.13 3.23 -27.73
C GLY A 296 -14.55 3.77 -27.78
N GLU A 297 -15.51 2.86 -27.69
CA GLU A 297 -16.95 3.15 -27.61
C GLU A 297 -17.54 2.55 -26.34
N VAL A 298 -18.51 3.24 -25.74
CA VAL A 298 -19.28 2.70 -24.61
C VAL A 298 -20.35 1.74 -25.13
N ILE A 299 -20.24 0.48 -24.79
CA ILE A 299 -21.22 -0.54 -25.12
C ILE A 299 -22.40 -0.40 -24.15
N THR A 300 -23.56 0.00 -24.69
CA THR A 300 -24.79 0.19 -23.92
C THR A 300 -26.03 -0.15 -24.77
N GLU A 301 -26.98 -0.81 -24.13
CA GLU A 301 -28.26 -1.16 -24.78
C GLU A 301 -29.07 0.08 -25.20
N GLU A 302 -28.89 1.21 -24.52
CA GLU A 302 -29.54 2.49 -24.86
C GLU A 302 -29.16 2.97 -26.28
N LEU A 303 -27.95 2.66 -26.73
CA LEU A 303 -27.49 2.95 -28.10
C LEU A 303 -27.69 1.75 -29.05
N GLY A 304 -28.33 0.69 -28.62
CA GLY A 304 -28.52 -0.53 -29.39
C GLY A 304 -27.26 -1.38 -29.53
N LEU A 305 -26.21 -1.08 -28.77
CA LEU A 305 -24.97 -1.84 -28.77
C LEU A 305 -25.05 -2.99 -27.76
N LYS A 306 -24.76 -4.20 -28.23
CA LYS A 306 -24.75 -5.42 -27.41
C LYS A 306 -23.33 -5.98 -27.32
N LEU A 307 -22.98 -6.57 -26.17
CA LEU A 307 -21.66 -7.19 -25.95
C LEU A 307 -21.33 -8.26 -26.99
N GLU A 308 -22.31 -9.12 -27.30
CA GLU A 308 -22.17 -10.21 -28.29
C GLU A 308 -21.77 -9.73 -29.70
N ASN A 309 -22.13 -8.49 -30.04
CA ASN A 309 -21.86 -7.89 -31.35
C ASN A 309 -20.64 -6.95 -31.38
N THR A 310 -19.96 -6.75 -30.23
CA THR A 310 -18.84 -5.82 -30.13
C THR A 310 -17.69 -6.18 -31.07
N GLN A 311 -17.21 -5.21 -31.81
CA GLN A 311 -16.08 -5.34 -32.73
C GLN A 311 -14.77 -4.85 -32.09
N ALA A 312 -13.65 -5.36 -32.57
CA ALA A 312 -12.33 -4.94 -32.06
C ALA A 312 -12.06 -3.43 -32.26
N THR A 313 -12.69 -2.81 -33.26
CA THR A 313 -12.61 -1.35 -33.51
C THR A 313 -13.36 -0.50 -32.51
N GLN A 314 -14.25 -1.08 -31.72
CA GLN A 314 -15.01 -0.40 -30.66
C GLN A 314 -14.30 -0.50 -29.30
N LEU A 315 -13.26 -1.35 -29.21
CA LEU A 315 -12.44 -1.47 -28.01
C LEU A 315 -11.46 -0.31 -27.92
N GLY A 316 -11.41 0.31 -26.76
CA GLY A 316 -10.39 1.30 -26.44
C GLY A 316 -9.01 0.67 -26.35
N ARG A 317 -7.97 1.50 -26.36
CA ARG A 317 -6.56 1.13 -26.21
C ARG A 317 -5.82 2.09 -25.31
N ALA A 318 -4.76 1.60 -24.69
CA ALA A 318 -3.78 2.41 -23.98
C ALA A 318 -2.41 1.76 -24.11
N ARG A 319 -1.34 2.52 -23.92
CA ARG A 319 0.00 1.96 -23.86
C ARG A 319 0.16 1.06 -22.64
N LYS A 320 -0.36 1.50 -21.48
CA LYS A 320 -0.25 0.74 -20.22
C LYS A 320 -1.48 0.97 -19.35
N ILE A 321 -1.84 -0.05 -18.59
CA ILE A 321 -2.84 0.04 -17.53
C ILE A 321 -2.26 -0.56 -16.25
N VAL A 322 -2.43 0.15 -15.13
CA VAL A 322 -2.08 -0.32 -13.79
C VAL A 322 -3.34 -0.37 -12.94
N VAL A 323 -3.67 -1.53 -12.42
CA VAL A 323 -4.84 -1.74 -11.56
C VAL A 323 -4.35 -2.21 -10.19
N THR A 324 -4.63 -1.41 -9.17
CA THR A 324 -4.43 -1.76 -7.77
C THR A 324 -5.72 -2.32 -7.16
N LYS A 325 -5.72 -2.57 -5.87
CA LYS A 325 -6.92 -2.97 -5.13
C LYS A 325 -8.04 -1.92 -5.21
N ASP A 326 -7.69 -0.63 -5.24
CA ASP A 326 -8.62 0.48 -5.09
C ASP A 326 -8.72 1.37 -6.32
N ASN A 327 -7.71 1.37 -7.21
CA ASN A 327 -7.59 2.31 -8.32
C ASN A 327 -7.27 1.60 -9.64
N THR A 328 -7.68 2.23 -10.74
CA THR A 328 -7.27 1.90 -12.11
C THR A 328 -6.68 3.14 -12.77
N THR A 329 -5.44 3.03 -13.24
CA THR A 329 -4.71 4.08 -13.97
C THR A 329 -4.55 3.69 -15.42
N ILE A 330 -5.01 4.54 -16.32
CA ILE A 330 -4.82 4.44 -17.77
C ILE A 330 -3.70 5.40 -18.16
N VAL A 331 -2.63 4.89 -18.74
CA VAL A 331 -1.45 5.67 -19.16
C VAL A 331 -1.36 5.64 -20.66
N ASP A 332 -1.28 6.81 -21.28
CA ASP A 332 -1.15 6.99 -22.72
C ASP A 332 -2.30 6.33 -23.48
N GLY A 333 -3.50 6.86 -23.28
CA GLY A 333 -4.71 6.45 -23.98
C GLY A 333 -4.61 6.77 -25.47
N ALA A 334 -5.08 5.87 -26.33
CA ALA A 334 -5.01 6.00 -27.78
C ALA A 334 -6.12 6.87 -28.39
N GLY A 335 -6.78 7.70 -27.58
CA GLY A 335 -7.82 8.63 -28.04
C GLY A 335 -7.27 9.77 -28.88
N ASP A 336 -8.15 10.36 -29.69
CA ASP A 336 -7.82 11.53 -30.50
C ASP A 336 -7.67 12.78 -29.60
N VAL A 337 -6.52 13.44 -29.66
CA VAL A 337 -6.18 14.60 -28.81
C VAL A 337 -7.16 15.76 -28.98
N ASP A 338 -7.70 15.97 -30.19
CA ASP A 338 -8.66 17.06 -30.44
C ASP A 338 -10.04 16.72 -29.85
N GLN A 339 -10.43 15.44 -29.86
CA GLN A 339 -11.65 14.99 -29.18
C GLN A 339 -11.52 15.11 -27.65
N ILE A 340 -10.36 14.77 -27.08
CA ILE A 340 -10.07 14.95 -25.64
C ILE A 340 -10.16 16.43 -25.27
N LYS A 341 -9.53 17.33 -26.04
CA LYS A 341 -9.63 18.78 -25.82
C LYS A 341 -11.06 19.30 -25.96
N GLY A 342 -11.80 18.80 -26.95
CA GLY A 342 -13.21 19.12 -27.13
C GLY A 342 -14.04 18.74 -25.89
N ARG A 343 -13.80 17.55 -25.33
CA ARG A 343 -14.48 17.07 -24.13
C ARG A 343 -14.13 17.92 -22.89
N ILE A 344 -12.85 18.26 -22.72
CA ILE A 344 -12.38 19.18 -21.68
C ILE A 344 -13.11 20.54 -21.74
N ASN A 345 -13.23 21.11 -22.94
CA ASN A 345 -13.93 22.39 -23.14
C ASN A 345 -15.43 22.27 -22.86
N GLN A 346 -16.05 21.15 -23.22
CA GLN A 346 -17.44 20.87 -22.88
C GLN A 346 -17.66 20.83 -21.35
N ILE A 347 -16.81 20.12 -20.60
CA ILE A 347 -16.91 20.04 -19.14
C ILE A 347 -16.70 21.44 -18.53
N LYS A 348 -15.76 22.25 -19.02
CA LYS A 348 -15.56 23.64 -18.57
C LYS A 348 -16.84 24.48 -18.77
N ALA A 349 -17.46 24.37 -19.93
CA ALA A 349 -18.72 25.07 -20.17
C ALA A 349 -19.87 24.57 -19.25
N GLU A 350 -19.94 23.27 -18.96
CA GLU A 350 -20.90 22.73 -18.00
C GLU A 350 -20.67 23.28 -16.59
N ILE A 351 -19.40 23.45 -16.13
CA ILE A 351 -19.05 24.07 -14.84
C ILE A 351 -19.53 25.51 -14.75
N GLU A 352 -19.39 26.29 -15.84
CA GLU A 352 -19.82 27.69 -15.88
C GLU A 352 -21.34 27.83 -15.86
N ASN A 353 -22.07 26.88 -16.43
CA ASN A 353 -23.52 26.93 -16.59
C ASN A 353 -24.30 26.22 -15.47
N THR A 354 -23.66 25.54 -14.52
CA THR A 354 -24.37 24.85 -13.44
C THR A 354 -24.63 25.78 -12.26
N ASP A 355 -25.88 25.78 -11.76
CA ASP A 355 -26.31 26.51 -10.56
C ASP A 355 -26.12 25.68 -9.28
N SER A 356 -25.80 24.38 -9.38
CA SER A 356 -25.59 23.47 -8.27
C SER A 356 -24.12 23.43 -7.85
N ASP A 357 -23.80 23.83 -6.64
CA ASP A 357 -22.44 23.76 -6.09
C ASP A 357 -21.91 22.33 -6.05
N PHE A 358 -22.79 21.37 -5.72
CA PHE A 358 -22.43 19.96 -5.72
C PHE A 358 -22.11 19.42 -7.13
N ASP A 359 -22.90 19.79 -8.15
CA ASP A 359 -22.63 19.38 -9.53
C ASP A 359 -21.37 20.08 -10.05
N ARG A 360 -21.16 21.33 -9.68
CA ARG A 360 -19.93 22.07 -10.01
C ARG A 360 -18.69 21.37 -9.45
N GLU A 361 -18.71 20.95 -8.17
CA GLU A 361 -17.62 20.19 -7.57
C GLU A 361 -17.35 18.89 -8.33
N LYS A 362 -18.39 18.13 -8.66
CA LYS A 362 -18.23 16.86 -9.40
C LYS A 362 -17.78 17.01 -10.85
N LEU A 363 -18.14 18.10 -11.49
CA LEU A 363 -17.62 18.46 -12.82
C LEU A 363 -16.15 18.89 -12.75
N GLN A 364 -15.76 19.61 -11.69
CA GLN A 364 -14.35 19.96 -11.44
C GLN A 364 -13.49 18.72 -11.20
N GLU A 365 -13.96 17.74 -10.41
CA GLU A 365 -13.28 16.45 -10.24
C GLU A 365 -13.08 15.72 -11.57
N ARG A 366 -14.13 15.69 -12.42
CA ARG A 366 -14.04 15.09 -13.75
C ARG A 366 -13.04 15.80 -14.66
N LEU A 367 -13.08 17.13 -14.63
CA LEU A 367 -12.16 17.97 -15.39
C LEU A 367 -10.70 17.71 -14.97
N ALA A 368 -10.44 17.67 -13.65
CA ALA A 368 -9.10 17.41 -13.12
C ALA A 368 -8.57 16.04 -13.58
N LYS A 369 -9.41 14.99 -13.52
CA LYS A 369 -9.04 13.64 -13.95
C LYS A 369 -8.73 13.55 -15.46
N LEU A 370 -9.46 14.26 -16.31
CA LEU A 370 -9.28 14.21 -17.76
C LEU A 370 -8.19 15.19 -18.27
N ALA A 371 -8.12 16.39 -17.68
CA ALA A 371 -7.21 17.44 -18.11
C ALA A 371 -5.81 17.36 -17.49
N GLY A 372 -5.67 16.69 -16.35
CA GLY A 372 -4.41 16.57 -15.62
C GLY A 372 -3.38 15.68 -16.33
N GLY A 373 -3.83 14.73 -17.13
CA GLY A 373 -2.95 13.71 -17.72
C GLY A 373 -2.24 12.85 -16.69
N VAL A 374 -1.18 12.20 -17.08
CA VAL A 374 -0.31 11.38 -16.24
C VAL A 374 1.14 11.82 -16.42
N ALA A 375 1.83 12.11 -15.30
CA ALA A 375 3.28 12.22 -15.30
C ALA A 375 3.88 10.82 -15.17
N VAL A 376 4.84 10.49 -16.00
CA VAL A 376 5.54 9.19 -15.97
C VAL A 376 7.00 9.44 -15.61
N ILE A 377 7.40 9.00 -14.42
CA ILE A 377 8.81 9.01 -13.99
C ILE A 377 9.44 7.71 -14.46
N LYS A 378 10.37 7.80 -15.40
CA LYS A 378 11.13 6.67 -15.91
C LYS A 378 12.42 6.51 -15.10
N VAL A 379 12.61 5.34 -14.52
CA VAL A 379 13.75 5.05 -13.65
C VAL A 379 14.66 4.03 -14.32
N GLY A 380 15.92 4.41 -14.54
CA GLY A 380 16.93 3.55 -15.12
C GLY A 380 18.20 3.48 -14.28
N ALA A 381 18.90 2.33 -14.35
CA ALA A 381 20.16 2.07 -13.67
C ALA A 381 20.97 0.99 -14.41
N ALA A 382 22.13 0.61 -13.85
CA ALA A 382 23.04 -0.33 -14.50
C ALA A 382 22.58 -1.79 -14.44
N THR A 383 21.79 -2.17 -13.43
CA THR A 383 21.31 -3.54 -13.22
C THR A 383 19.82 -3.57 -12.88
N GLU A 384 19.14 -4.67 -13.21
CA GLU A 384 17.70 -4.84 -12.86
C GLU A 384 17.44 -4.70 -11.35
N THR A 385 18.35 -5.19 -10.51
CA THR A 385 18.20 -5.07 -9.05
C THR A 385 18.25 -3.60 -8.61
N GLU A 386 19.15 -2.81 -9.19
CA GLU A 386 19.26 -1.38 -8.90
C GLU A 386 18.07 -0.59 -9.44
N ILE A 387 17.56 -0.93 -10.64
CA ILE A 387 16.35 -0.31 -11.20
C ILE A 387 15.16 -0.55 -10.26
N LYS A 388 14.95 -1.77 -9.81
CA LYS A 388 13.86 -2.11 -8.90
C LYS A 388 13.97 -1.37 -7.56
N GLU A 389 15.17 -1.36 -6.96
CA GLU A 389 15.41 -0.62 -5.71
C GLU A 389 15.13 0.88 -5.88
N LYS A 390 15.67 1.50 -6.93
CA LYS A 390 15.48 2.92 -7.19
C LYS A 390 14.02 3.25 -7.48
N LYS A 391 13.31 2.39 -8.23
CA LYS A 391 11.90 2.51 -8.50
C LYS A 391 11.07 2.48 -7.21
N HIS A 392 11.31 1.51 -6.32
CA HIS A 392 10.63 1.44 -5.02
C HIS A 392 10.84 2.72 -4.20
N ARG A 393 12.07 3.23 -4.13
CA ARG A 393 12.37 4.51 -3.45
C ARG A 393 11.58 5.69 -4.03
N VAL A 394 11.47 5.77 -5.35
CA VAL A 394 10.68 6.83 -6.02
C VAL A 394 9.20 6.71 -5.66
N GLU A 395 8.66 5.49 -5.63
CA GLU A 395 7.25 5.23 -5.30
C GLU A 395 6.92 5.54 -3.85
N ASP A 396 7.79 5.15 -2.92
CA ASP A 396 7.64 5.47 -1.49
C ASP A 396 7.70 6.98 -1.27
N ALA A 397 8.67 7.66 -1.91
CA ALA A 397 8.80 9.12 -1.84
C ALA A 397 7.58 9.85 -2.44
N LEU A 398 7.02 9.33 -3.53
CA LEU A 398 5.79 9.86 -4.13
C LEU A 398 4.59 9.70 -3.18
N SER A 399 4.45 8.55 -2.55
CA SER A 399 3.38 8.25 -1.58
C SER A 399 3.49 9.13 -0.34
N ALA A 400 4.70 9.26 0.23
CA ALA A 400 4.98 10.15 1.36
C ALA A 400 4.69 11.62 1.02
N THR A 401 5.03 12.04 -0.21
CA THR A 401 4.77 13.41 -0.69
C THR A 401 3.27 13.68 -0.81
N ARG A 402 2.49 12.73 -1.34
CA ARG A 402 1.02 12.83 -1.38
C ARG A 402 0.41 12.92 0.02
N ALA A 403 0.88 12.06 0.94
CA ALA A 403 0.44 12.10 2.33
C ALA A 403 0.73 13.46 2.99
N ALA A 404 1.88 14.07 2.67
CA ALA A 404 2.24 15.40 3.16
C ALA A 404 1.38 16.53 2.54
N LEU A 405 1.02 16.41 1.27
CA LEU A 405 0.10 17.36 0.61
C LEU A 405 -1.32 17.28 1.16
N GLU A 406 -1.73 16.13 1.69
CA GLU A 406 -3.07 15.90 2.23
C GLU A 406 -3.21 16.36 3.70
N GLU A 407 -2.28 15.97 4.59
CA GLU A 407 -2.36 16.25 6.03
C GLU A 407 -1.23 17.17 6.56
N GLY A 408 -0.35 17.66 5.70
CA GLY A 408 0.78 18.48 6.09
C GLY A 408 1.97 17.70 6.63
N ILE A 409 2.95 18.43 7.15
CA ILE A 409 4.21 17.93 7.69
C ILE A 409 4.36 18.24 9.18
N VAL A 410 5.12 17.40 9.87
CA VAL A 410 5.45 17.53 11.29
C VAL A 410 6.97 17.41 11.50
N PRO A 411 7.52 17.82 12.67
CA PRO A 411 8.91 17.55 12.99
C PRO A 411 9.22 16.06 12.91
N GLY A 412 10.19 15.70 12.05
CA GLY A 412 10.55 14.31 11.77
C GLY A 412 11.42 13.66 12.84
N GLY A 413 11.97 12.49 12.51
CA GLY A 413 12.89 11.78 13.41
C GLY A 413 12.24 11.27 14.70
N GLY A 414 10.92 11.07 14.71
CA GLY A 414 10.16 10.64 15.89
C GLY A 414 9.92 11.75 16.92
N VAL A 415 10.33 12.99 16.64
CA VAL A 415 10.19 14.14 17.58
C VAL A 415 8.73 14.45 17.84
N VAL A 416 7.87 14.50 16.82
CA VAL A 416 6.44 14.79 17.00
C VAL A 416 5.74 13.78 17.93
N LEU A 417 6.16 12.51 17.94
CA LEU A 417 5.62 11.51 18.86
C LEU A 417 6.00 11.81 20.31
N VAL A 418 7.24 12.26 20.54
CA VAL A 418 7.68 12.68 21.87
C VAL A 418 6.95 13.94 22.31
N LEU A 419 6.70 14.88 21.40
CA LEU A 419 5.93 16.10 21.67
C LEU A 419 4.46 15.84 21.97
N ALA A 420 3.90 14.72 21.51
CA ALA A 420 2.53 14.31 21.82
C ALA A 420 2.38 13.69 23.24
N ILE A 421 3.49 13.33 23.92
CA ILE A 421 3.45 12.71 25.25
C ILE A 421 2.71 13.53 26.30
N PRO A 422 2.92 14.86 26.43
CA PRO A 422 2.19 15.67 27.41
C PRO A 422 0.66 15.64 27.19
N ALA A 423 0.19 15.70 25.95
CA ALA A 423 -1.24 15.61 25.62
C ALA A 423 -1.81 14.24 26.00
N VAL A 424 -1.06 13.16 25.78
CA VAL A 424 -1.43 11.81 26.22
C VAL A 424 -1.48 11.73 27.75
N GLN A 425 -0.51 12.27 28.46
CA GLN A 425 -0.46 12.25 29.92
C GLN A 425 -1.58 13.08 30.58
N ALA A 426 -2.12 14.05 29.89
CA ALA A 426 -3.25 14.86 30.33
C ALA A 426 -4.62 14.16 30.17
N VAL A 427 -4.66 12.97 29.57
CA VAL A 427 -5.91 12.20 29.41
C VAL A 427 -6.43 11.73 30.77
N GLU A 428 -7.66 12.09 31.07
CA GLU A 428 -8.33 11.63 32.30
C GLU A 428 -8.75 10.15 32.18
N ALA A 429 -8.23 9.32 33.05
CA ALA A 429 -8.51 7.89 33.16
C ALA A 429 -8.27 7.40 34.56
N GLU A 430 -8.94 6.32 34.98
CA GLU A 430 -8.81 5.75 36.29
C GLU A 430 -8.36 4.28 36.26
N GLY A 431 -7.68 3.82 37.31
CA GLY A 431 -7.26 2.43 37.46
C GLY A 431 -6.46 1.92 36.27
N ASP A 432 -6.86 0.77 35.71
CA ASP A 432 -6.17 0.12 34.61
C ASP A 432 -6.35 0.84 33.25
N GLU A 433 -7.31 1.76 33.09
CA GLU A 433 -7.37 2.64 31.93
C GLU A 433 -6.17 3.61 31.93
N MET A 434 -5.80 4.15 33.12
CA MET A 434 -4.59 4.98 33.23
C MET A 434 -3.33 4.18 32.90
N THR A 435 -3.31 2.88 33.17
CA THR A 435 -2.22 1.99 32.73
C THR A 435 -2.13 1.97 31.20
N GLY A 436 -3.26 1.88 30.50
CA GLY A 436 -3.31 1.98 29.03
C GLY A 436 -2.75 3.30 28.50
N VAL A 437 -3.08 4.41 29.15
CA VAL A 437 -2.54 5.75 28.82
C VAL A 437 -1.01 5.78 28.97
N ARG A 438 -0.48 5.24 30.08
CA ARG A 438 0.97 5.18 30.34
C ARG A 438 1.71 4.30 29.35
N ILE A 439 1.09 3.20 28.88
CA ILE A 439 1.67 2.33 27.85
C ILE A 439 1.90 3.11 26.57
N ILE A 440 0.91 3.89 26.12
CA ILE A 440 1.07 4.72 24.91
C ILE A 440 2.12 5.81 25.12
N ALA A 441 2.06 6.55 26.22
CA ALA A 441 3.07 7.58 26.52
C ALA A 441 4.50 7.00 26.48
N ARG A 442 4.69 5.75 26.94
CA ARG A 442 5.98 5.07 26.86
C ARG A 442 6.36 4.63 25.44
N ALA A 443 5.37 4.10 24.70
CA ALA A 443 5.60 3.62 23.34
C ALA A 443 5.96 4.75 22.36
N LEU A 444 5.44 5.96 22.57
CA LEU A 444 5.75 7.15 21.74
C LEU A 444 7.22 7.55 21.79
N GLU A 445 8.00 7.11 22.78
CA GLU A 445 9.44 7.35 22.85
C GLU A 445 10.27 6.43 21.93
N GLU A 446 9.73 5.25 21.60
CA GLU A 446 10.51 4.17 20.98
C GLU A 446 11.03 4.49 19.57
N PRO A 447 10.30 5.20 18.67
CA PRO A 447 10.86 5.56 17.36
C PRO A 447 12.12 6.43 17.46
N LEU A 448 12.09 7.49 18.24
CA LEU A 448 13.29 8.33 18.47
C LEU A 448 14.41 7.54 19.16
N ARG A 449 14.06 6.71 20.15
CA ARG A 449 15.01 5.82 20.84
C ARG A 449 15.71 4.88 19.87
N GLN A 450 14.95 4.24 18.96
CA GLN A 450 15.49 3.30 17.99
C GLN A 450 16.37 3.99 16.94
N LEU A 451 15.97 5.18 16.48
CA LEU A 451 16.81 6.01 15.59
C LEU A 451 18.18 6.30 16.21
N ALA A 452 18.20 6.73 17.47
CA ALA A 452 19.44 6.99 18.21
C ALA A 452 20.27 5.71 18.39
N ASN A 453 19.64 4.59 18.74
CA ASN A 453 20.32 3.29 18.88
C ASN A 453 20.95 2.83 17.55
N ASN A 454 20.25 2.98 16.42
CA ASN A 454 20.78 2.65 15.10
C ASN A 454 21.97 3.53 14.72
N ALA A 455 22.02 4.75 15.25
CA ALA A 455 23.16 5.68 15.11
C ALA A 455 24.32 5.40 16.08
N GLY A 456 24.20 4.40 16.96
CA GLY A 456 25.21 4.05 17.95
C GLY A 456 25.20 4.94 19.21
N LEU A 457 24.10 5.67 19.44
CA LEU A 457 23.89 6.55 20.59
C LEU A 457 23.03 5.86 21.64
N GLU A 458 23.09 6.36 22.90
CA GLU A 458 22.19 5.88 23.95
C GLU A 458 20.80 6.53 23.81
N GLY A 459 19.84 5.76 23.27
CA GLY A 459 18.51 6.26 22.92
C GLY A 459 17.73 6.84 24.09
N SER A 460 17.95 6.33 25.32
CA SER A 460 17.27 6.86 26.51
C SER A 460 17.74 8.27 26.87
N VAL A 461 19.03 8.57 26.66
CA VAL A 461 19.59 9.91 26.87
C VAL A 461 19.02 10.87 25.83
N VAL A 462 19.02 10.48 24.56
CA VAL A 462 18.49 11.30 23.46
C VAL A 462 17.01 11.65 23.68
N VAL A 463 16.17 10.68 24.05
CA VAL A 463 14.75 10.93 24.34
C VAL A 463 14.57 11.94 25.46
N ASN A 464 15.34 11.79 26.56
CA ASN A 464 15.25 12.73 27.69
C ASN A 464 15.72 14.14 27.33
N GLU A 465 16.77 14.27 26.48
CA GLU A 465 17.22 15.55 25.97
C GLU A 465 16.14 16.24 25.11
N VAL A 466 15.51 15.51 24.20
CA VAL A 466 14.45 16.07 23.33
C VAL A 466 13.25 16.54 24.15
N LYS A 467 12.86 15.80 25.21
CA LYS A 467 11.75 16.19 26.10
C LYS A 467 11.90 17.51 26.81
N VAL A 468 13.13 17.97 27.03
CA VAL A 468 13.42 19.21 27.78
C VAL A 468 13.82 20.38 26.89
N ARG A 469 13.96 20.15 25.59
CA ARG A 469 14.28 21.18 24.61
C ARG A 469 13.03 21.93 24.13
N GLU A 470 13.28 22.99 23.35
CA GLU A 470 12.21 23.77 22.71
C GLU A 470 11.39 22.89 21.75
N ASN A 471 10.14 23.26 21.56
CA ASN A 471 9.21 22.53 20.68
C ASN A 471 9.76 22.46 19.25
N GLY A 472 9.80 21.26 18.67
CA GLY A 472 10.33 21.02 17.31
C GLY A 472 11.84 20.75 17.24
N VAL A 473 12.59 20.94 18.33
CA VAL A 473 14.03 20.61 18.37
C VAL A 473 14.22 19.11 18.61
N GLY A 474 15.01 18.47 17.75
CA GLY A 474 15.33 17.06 17.80
C GLY A 474 16.81 16.78 17.49
N LEU A 475 17.18 15.51 17.55
CA LEU A 475 18.53 15.06 17.18
C LEU A 475 18.59 14.78 15.67
N ASN A 476 19.45 15.52 14.97
CA ASN A 476 19.89 15.12 13.64
C ASN A 476 20.93 14.01 13.76
N VAL A 477 20.53 12.77 13.52
CA VAL A 477 21.42 11.60 13.68
C VAL A 477 22.54 11.55 12.62
N ALA A 478 22.43 12.32 11.54
CA ALA A 478 23.48 12.42 10.53
C ALA A 478 24.67 13.26 11.02
N THR A 479 24.39 14.39 11.69
CA THR A 479 25.39 15.34 12.22
C THR A 479 25.72 15.10 13.68
N GLY A 480 24.80 14.53 14.47
CA GLY A 480 24.90 14.37 15.91
C GLY A 480 24.48 15.60 16.70
N GLU A 481 23.94 16.63 16.05
CA GLU A 481 23.57 17.90 16.68
C GLU A 481 22.05 17.97 16.93
N TYR A 482 21.66 18.80 17.91
CA TYR A 482 20.25 19.08 18.20
C TYR A 482 19.86 20.40 17.55
N GLU A 483 18.87 20.34 16.67
CA GLU A 483 18.44 21.51 15.89
C GLU A 483 16.92 21.49 15.64
N ASP A 484 16.36 22.62 15.15
CA ASP A 484 14.96 22.67 14.72
C ASP A 484 14.77 21.73 13.50
N MET A 485 13.99 20.68 13.69
CA MET A 485 13.82 19.61 12.70
C MET A 485 13.18 20.14 11.40
N ILE A 486 12.17 21.00 11.49
CA ILE A 486 11.53 21.57 10.30
C ILE A 486 12.49 22.52 9.57
N GLY A 487 13.21 23.37 10.31
CA GLY A 487 14.22 24.29 9.76
C GLY A 487 15.38 23.55 9.08
N ALA A 488 15.82 22.45 9.66
CA ALA A 488 16.85 21.56 9.10
C ALA A 488 16.34 20.71 7.93
N GLY A 489 15.03 20.75 7.66
CA GLY A 489 14.39 19.94 6.62
C GLY A 489 14.12 18.49 7.03
N ILE A 490 14.29 18.12 8.29
CA ILE A 490 13.98 16.77 8.80
C ILE A 490 12.52 16.74 9.22
N ILE A 491 11.69 16.29 8.30
CA ILE A 491 10.23 16.35 8.38
C ILE A 491 9.61 14.98 8.07
N ASP A 492 8.47 14.69 8.69
CA ASP A 492 7.66 13.52 8.38
C ASP A 492 6.26 13.98 7.92
N PRO A 493 5.60 13.29 6.99
CA PRO A 493 4.17 13.52 6.73
C PRO A 493 3.34 13.20 7.96
N ALA A 494 2.43 14.10 8.34
CA ALA A 494 1.56 13.90 9.51
C ALA A 494 0.71 12.64 9.38
N MET A 495 0.22 12.37 8.18
CA MET A 495 -0.57 11.18 7.84
C MET A 495 0.20 9.87 8.10
N VAL A 496 1.49 9.82 7.72
CA VAL A 496 2.37 8.65 7.94
C VAL A 496 2.51 8.36 9.43
N THR A 497 2.92 9.38 10.20
CA THR A 497 3.14 9.22 11.65
C THR A 497 1.86 8.85 12.39
N ARG A 498 0.74 9.49 12.05
CA ARG A 498 -0.58 9.22 12.62
C ARG A 498 -1.06 7.80 12.32
N SER A 499 -0.97 7.39 11.06
CA SER A 499 -1.41 6.06 10.61
C SER A 499 -0.57 4.95 11.23
N ALA A 500 0.74 5.16 11.34
CA ALA A 500 1.65 4.22 12.02
C ALA A 500 1.21 3.97 13.48
N LEU A 501 0.93 5.03 14.24
CA LEU A 501 0.45 4.90 15.63
C LEU A 501 -0.92 4.23 15.70
N GLN A 502 -1.86 4.62 14.84
CA GLN A 502 -3.23 4.11 14.83
C GLN A 502 -3.26 2.60 14.52
N ASN A 503 -2.53 2.17 13.50
CA ASN A 503 -2.49 0.77 13.09
C ASN A 503 -1.74 -0.09 14.12
N ALA A 504 -0.63 0.40 14.66
CA ALA A 504 0.10 -0.26 15.74
C ALA A 504 -0.79 -0.51 16.96
N ALA A 505 -1.48 0.52 17.43
CA ALA A 505 -2.37 0.42 18.59
C ALA A 505 -3.59 -0.50 18.30
N SER A 506 -4.11 -0.49 17.08
CA SER A 506 -5.24 -1.34 16.69
C SER A 506 -4.93 -2.82 16.85
N ILE A 507 -3.78 -3.26 16.38
CA ILE A 507 -3.36 -4.67 16.51
C ILE A 507 -2.89 -4.98 17.93
N ALA A 508 -2.10 -4.10 18.55
CA ALA A 508 -1.59 -4.32 19.90
C ALA A 508 -2.72 -4.53 20.92
N LYS A 509 -3.78 -3.71 20.90
CA LYS A 509 -4.94 -3.88 21.80
C LYS A 509 -5.66 -5.21 21.61
N ASN A 510 -5.68 -5.78 20.40
CA ASN A 510 -6.25 -7.10 20.14
C ASN A 510 -5.37 -8.20 20.73
N ILE A 511 -4.05 -8.11 20.57
CA ILE A 511 -3.10 -9.06 21.22
C ILE A 511 -3.24 -9.02 22.74
N LEU A 512 -3.34 -7.83 23.33
CA LEU A 512 -3.47 -7.68 24.79
C LEU A 512 -4.77 -8.29 25.35
N THR A 513 -5.84 -8.31 24.57
CA THR A 513 -7.14 -8.87 24.95
C THR A 513 -7.32 -10.33 24.55
N THR A 514 -6.32 -10.94 23.90
CA THR A 514 -6.38 -12.34 23.47
C THR A 514 -6.18 -13.27 24.68
N GLU A 515 -7.05 -14.26 24.81
CA GLU A 515 -7.00 -15.28 25.86
C GLU A 515 -6.72 -16.68 25.30
N VAL A 516 -7.10 -16.92 24.06
CA VAL A 516 -6.96 -18.23 23.40
C VAL A 516 -6.42 -18.03 21.99
N ILE A 517 -5.47 -18.86 21.61
CA ILE A 517 -4.99 -18.98 20.22
C ILE A 517 -5.13 -20.41 19.73
N VAL A 518 -5.48 -20.56 18.47
CA VAL A 518 -5.75 -21.85 17.83
C VAL A 518 -4.91 -21.95 16.56
N ALA A 519 -4.15 -23.04 16.44
CA ALA A 519 -3.35 -23.32 15.25
C ALA A 519 -3.67 -24.69 14.68
N ASP A 520 -3.41 -24.89 13.41
CA ASP A 520 -3.42 -26.22 12.79
C ASP A 520 -2.22 -27.03 13.26
N LEU A 521 -2.46 -28.29 13.62
CA LEU A 521 -1.36 -29.22 13.86
C LEU A 521 -0.64 -29.47 12.54
N PRO A 522 0.72 -29.46 12.51
CA PRO A 522 1.46 -29.88 11.35
C PRO A 522 1.02 -31.29 10.93
N GLU A 523 0.79 -31.49 9.64
CA GLU A 523 0.61 -32.85 9.13
C GLU A 523 1.93 -33.60 9.36
N GLU A 524 1.91 -34.63 10.19
CA GLU A 524 3.00 -35.60 10.20
C GLU A 524 3.11 -36.12 8.77
N ASN A 525 4.16 -35.73 8.06
CA ASN A 525 4.52 -36.36 6.80
C ASN A 525 4.73 -37.83 7.07
N GLY A 526 3.68 -38.62 6.90
CA GLY A 526 3.73 -40.09 6.85
C GLY A 526 4.58 -40.54 5.66
N GLY A 527 5.86 -40.30 5.74
CA GLY A 527 6.88 -40.88 4.87
C GLY A 527 7.07 -42.34 5.18
N GLY A 528 6.08 -43.14 4.86
CA GLY A 528 6.13 -44.60 4.86
C GLY A 528 5.52 -45.12 3.58
N MET A 529 6.26 -45.11 2.49
CA MET A 529 5.96 -46.06 1.41
C MET A 529 6.06 -47.48 2.00
N PRO A 530 4.98 -48.31 1.96
CA PRO A 530 5.11 -49.71 2.21
C PRO A 530 5.95 -50.26 1.05
N GLY A 531 7.16 -50.70 1.32
CA GLY A 531 7.97 -51.50 0.43
C GLY A 531 7.19 -52.75 0.02
N GLY A 532 6.56 -52.69 -1.13
CA GLY A 532 6.01 -53.86 -1.81
C GLY A 532 7.15 -54.76 -2.24
N GLY A 533 7.45 -55.73 -1.41
CA GLY A 533 8.30 -56.87 -1.77
C GLY A 533 7.72 -57.56 -2.96
N MET A 534 8.34 -57.43 -4.11
CA MET A 534 8.09 -58.27 -5.28
C MET A 534 8.91 -59.52 -5.11
N GLY A 535 8.26 -60.55 -4.50
CA GLY A 535 8.72 -61.91 -4.49
C GLY A 535 8.81 -62.44 -5.91
N GLY A 536 9.97 -62.97 -6.26
CA GLY A 536 10.22 -63.61 -7.51
C GLY A 536 9.36 -64.85 -7.73
N MET A 537 8.98 -65.08 -8.98
CA MET A 537 8.62 -66.37 -9.45
C MET A 537 9.18 -66.54 -10.84
N GLY A 538 10.15 -67.51 -10.89
CA GLY A 538 10.78 -67.91 -12.09
C GLY A 538 9.95 -68.88 -12.89
N GLY A 539 10.38 -69.09 -14.09
CA GLY A 539 10.43 -70.38 -14.68
C GLY A 539 9.50 -70.64 -15.85
N MET A 540 10.13 -71.14 -16.88
CA MET A 540 9.66 -72.06 -17.96
C MET A 540 8.87 -71.31 -19.08
N GLY A 541 9.34 -71.42 -20.31
CA GLY A 541 9.88 -72.50 -21.05
C GLY A 541 9.19 -72.56 -22.37
N GLY A 542 9.94 -72.53 -23.41
CA GLY A 542 9.80 -73.45 -24.52
C GLY A 542 8.85 -73.17 -25.66
N MET A 543 9.48 -73.17 -26.78
CA MET A 543 8.99 -73.64 -28.07
C MET A 543 8.14 -72.76 -28.97
N MET A 544 8.68 -72.49 -29.98
CA MET A 544 8.64 -72.53 -31.45
C MET A 544 8.77 -71.13 -32.07
#